data_35f3cdb1b04b25cb265e6ce7368b8fe9
#
_entry.id   35f3cdb1b04b25cb265e6ce7368b8fe9
#
_cell.length_a   1.000
_cell.length_b   1.000
_cell.length_c   1.000
_cell.angle_alpha   90.00
_cell.angle_beta   90.00
_cell.angle_gamma   90.00
#
_symmetry.space_group_name_H-M   'P 1'
#
loop_
_entity.id
_entity.type
_entity.pdbx_description
1 polymer ?
#
loop_
_entity_poly.entity_id
_entity_poly.type
_entity_poly.pdbx_seq_one_letter_code
_entity_poly.pdbx_strand_id
1 'polypeptide(L)'
;MKYQEWLSEWLENYVKPSSKPKTYTRYAQIVESHLLPRLGGYELDELTPQLLQHQIVDMGKCGNKRTCKGLAPSTVNLIVAVIQESLETAYSIELTKVYSADKIKRPRIEEKKVECFSVAEQKVLEEALKNDKRPKTFGILLCLYTGLRIGELLALEWTDIDFDKREISISKTCHDSRDELGRYVRFVNPPKTSTSMRVIPIPKQLMPLLRETKKKNDSRYVVGNGERIISVRSYQRTYELILKKHGLPHRGFHALRHTFATRALECGMDVKTLSEILGHKNPTVTLNRYAHSLMDHKRDMMNRLGKLFI
;
A
#
# COMPACT_ATOMS: atom_id res chain seq x y z
N MET A 1 23.13 30.02 -3.73
CA MET A 1 21.84 29.54 -4.30
C MET A 1 20.91 29.19 -3.17
N LYS A 2 19.69 29.72 -3.17
CA LYS A 2 18.68 29.36 -2.16
C LYS A 2 18.17 27.94 -2.35
N TYR A 3 17.86 27.29 -1.24
CA TYR A 3 17.38 25.88 -1.28
C TYR A 3 16.08 25.71 -2.08
N GLN A 4 15.18 26.71 -2.09
CA GLN A 4 13.97 26.68 -2.93
C GLN A 4 14.27 26.66 -4.44
N GLU A 5 15.29 27.37 -4.89
CA GLU A 5 15.70 27.39 -6.30
C GLU A 5 16.27 26.04 -6.67
N TRP A 6 17.15 25.51 -5.83
CA TRP A 6 17.72 24.17 -6.00
C TRP A 6 16.65 23.06 -6.00
N LEU A 7 15.72 23.07 -5.06
CA LEU A 7 14.67 22.06 -5.00
C LEU A 7 13.80 22.03 -6.25
N SER A 8 13.52 23.17 -6.85
CA SER A 8 12.78 23.28 -8.12
C SER A 8 13.56 22.67 -9.26
N GLU A 9 14.84 23.03 -9.38
CA GLU A 9 15.74 22.46 -10.38
C GLU A 9 15.95 20.96 -10.19
N TRP A 10 16.19 20.52 -8.96
CA TRP A 10 16.38 19.13 -8.62
C TRP A 10 15.17 18.25 -8.96
N LEU A 11 13.95 18.72 -8.66
CA LEU A 11 12.73 17.99 -9.02
C LEU A 11 12.59 17.80 -10.52
N GLU A 12 12.82 18.84 -11.32
CA GLU A 12 12.63 18.78 -12.79
C GLU A 12 13.75 18.04 -13.49
N ASN A 13 15.00 18.26 -13.11
CA ASN A 13 16.16 17.75 -13.85
C ASN A 13 16.67 16.40 -13.34
N TYR A 14 16.47 16.08 -12.05
CA TYR A 14 17.01 14.83 -11.45
C TYR A 14 15.91 13.84 -11.06
N VAL A 15 14.83 14.31 -10.43
CA VAL A 15 13.78 13.38 -9.95
C VAL A 15 12.83 12.98 -11.06
N LYS A 16 12.38 13.92 -11.86
CA LYS A 16 11.38 13.66 -12.91
C LYS A 16 11.84 12.69 -13.98
N PRO A 17 13.08 12.79 -14.52
CA PRO A 17 13.59 11.85 -15.52
C PRO A 17 13.88 10.45 -14.95
N SER A 18 14.30 10.37 -13.68
CA SER A 18 14.77 9.13 -13.05
C SER A 18 13.70 8.37 -12.29
N SER A 19 12.55 8.99 -11.97
CA SER A 19 11.55 8.43 -11.10
C SER A 19 10.21 8.16 -11.81
N LYS A 20 9.41 7.25 -11.21
CA LYS A 20 8.03 7.05 -11.69
C LYS A 20 7.16 8.27 -11.35
N PRO A 21 6.15 8.62 -12.20
CA PRO A 21 5.30 9.80 -12.00
C PRO A 21 4.74 9.94 -10.58
N LYS A 22 4.37 8.84 -9.95
CA LYS A 22 3.87 8.84 -8.57
C LYS A 22 4.93 9.21 -7.54
N THR A 23 6.18 8.82 -7.75
CA THR A 23 7.30 9.19 -6.87
C THR A 23 7.59 10.67 -7.00
N TYR A 24 7.68 11.17 -8.22
CA TYR A 24 7.82 12.60 -8.50
C TYR A 24 6.71 13.43 -7.83
N THR A 25 5.44 13.09 -8.06
CA THR A 25 4.30 13.79 -7.43
C THR A 25 4.42 13.80 -5.90
N ARG A 26 4.85 12.70 -5.30
CA ARG A 26 5.03 12.62 -3.85
C ARG A 26 6.17 13.49 -3.34
N TYR A 27 7.29 13.53 -4.06
CA TYR A 27 8.43 14.39 -3.72
C TYR A 27 8.07 15.86 -3.89
N ALA A 28 7.42 16.23 -4.98
CA ALA A 28 6.91 17.58 -5.20
C ALA A 28 5.97 18.05 -4.09
N GLN A 29 5.04 17.18 -3.64
CA GLN A 29 4.15 17.48 -2.51
C GLN A 29 4.92 17.68 -1.19
N ILE A 30 5.97 16.91 -0.93
CA ILE A 30 6.81 17.07 0.25
C ILE A 30 7.56 18.40 0.19
N VAL A 31 8.16 18.70 -0.93
CA VAL A 31 8.87 19.96 -1.17
C VAL A 31 7.93 21.13 -0.93
N GLU A 32 6.80 21.18 -1.61
CA GLU A 32 5.82 22.27 -1.51
C GLU A 32 5.22 22.41 -0.11
N SER A 33 4.84 21.30 0.51
CA SER A 33 4.10 21.33 1.77
C SER A 33 4.98 21.50 3.00
N HIS A 34 6.21 21.01 2.96
CA HIS A 34 7.06 20.90 4.14
C HIS A 34 8.42 21.57 4.03
N LEU A 35 9.11 21.46 2.88
CA LEU A 35 10.47 21.98 2.74
C LEU A 35 10.49 23.46 2.41
N LEU A 36 9.78 23.89 1.37
CA LEU A 36 9.75 25.32 0.98
C LEU A 36 9.36 26.25 2.12
N PRO A 37 8.30 25.98 2.91
CA PRO A 37 7.90 26.90 3.96
C PRO A 37 8.88 27.00 5.13
N ARG A 38 9.77 26.03 5.32
CA ARG A 38 10.66 25.94 6.48
C ARG A 38 12.13 26.17 6.14
N LEU A 39 12.54 25.70 5.00
CA LEU A 39 13.96 25.65 4.59
C LEU A 39 14.23 26.37 3.28
N GLY A 40 13.20 26.71 2.50
CA GLY A 40 13.38 27.27 1.16
C GLY A 40 14.14 28.58 1.10
N GLY A 41 14.08 29.41 2.14
CA GLY A 41 14.74 30.71 2.21
C GLY A 41 16.25 30.67 2.53
N TYR A 42 16.75 29.53 3.05
CA TYR A 42 18.16 29.38 3.41
C TYR A 42 19.04 29.15 2.18
N GLU A 43 20.29 29.65 2.22
CA GLU A 43 21.31 29.23 1.27
C GLU A 43 21.72 27.78 1.51
N LEU A 44 22.17 27.06 0.46
CA LEU A 44 22.59 25.65 0.57
C LEU A 44 23.64 25.42 1.66
N ASP A 45 24.61 26.32 1.77
CA ASP A 45 25.71 26.23 2.73
C ASP A 45 25.26 26.56 4.19
N GLU A 46 24.10 27.17 4.37
CA GLU A 46 23.50 27.46 5.69
C GLU A 46 22.73 26.26 6.26
N LEU A 47 22.44 25.24 5.46
CA LEU A 47 21.70 24.05 5.87
C LEU A 47 22.56 23.13 6.76
N THR A 48 22.89 23.60 7.92
CA THR A 48 23.70 22.85 8.90
C THR A 48 22.96 21.62 9.47
N PRO A 49 23.69 20.59 9.96
CA PRO A 49 23.06 19.44 10.61
C PRO A 49 22.14 19.82 11.77
N GLN A 50 22.53 20.85 12.54
CA GLN A 50 21.74 21.36 13.67
C GLN A 50 20.42 21.97 13.23
N LEU A 51 20.45 22.85 12.19
CA LEU A 51 19.26 23.45 11.62
C LEU A 51 18.28 22.38 11.10
N LEU A 52 18.81 21.44 10.29
CA LEU A 52 18.02 20.36 9.71
C LEU A 52 17.39 19.49 10.82
N GLN A 53 18.18 19.11 11.85
CA GLN A 53 17.69 18.30 12.96
C GLN A 53 16.59 19.04 13.75
N HIS A 54 16.74 20.34 13.99
CA HIS A 54 15.74 21.16 14.67
C HIS A 54 14.41 21.17 13.88
N GLN A 55 14.47 21.38 12.57
CA GLN A 55 13.28 21.38 11.71
C GLN A 55 12.57 20.01 11.69
N ILE A 56 13.32 18.91 11.72
CA ILE A 56 12.79 17.54 11.75
C ILE A 56 12.05 17.29 13.07
N VAL A 57 12.62 17.70 14.19
CA VAL A 57 11.99 17.59 15.53
C VAL A 57 10.72 18.43 15.58
N ASP A 58 10.75 19.66 15.06
CA ASP A 58 9.59 20.53 14.99
C ASP A 58 8.46 19.94 14.12
N MET A 59 8.78 19.38 12.97
CA MET A 59 7.80 18.67 12.14
C MET A 59 7.16 17.49 12.88
N GLY A 60 7.90 16.80 13.75
CA GLY A 60 7.38 15.75 14.61
C GLY A 60 6.43 16.25 15.71
N LYS A 61 6.55 17.52 16.11
CA LYS A 61 5.70 18.15 17.15
C LYS A 61 4.50 18.87 16.56
N CYS A 62 4.69 19.66 15.50
CA CYS A 62 3.70 20.57 14.93
C CYS A 62 3.77 20.65 13.38
N GLY A 63 4.01 19.55 12.69
CA GLY A 63 4.18 19.53 11.23
C GLY A 63 2.90 19.45 10.39
N ASN A 64 1.75 19.13 10.99
CA ASN A 64 0.49 18.99 10.27
C ASN A 64 -0.25 20.32 10.20
N LYS A 65 -0.27 20.94 9.01
CA LYS A 65 -0.90 22.25 8.77
C LYS A 65 -2.40 22.30 9.09
N ARG A 66 -3.11 21.16 9.06
CA ARG A 66 -4.57 21.12 9.28
C ARG A 66 -4.95 20.93 10.75
N THR A 67 -4.15 20.14 11.47
CA THR A 67 -4.49 19.74 12.84
C THR A 67 -3.58 20.35 13.90
N CYS A 68 -2.54 21.08 13.48
CA CYS A 68 -1.47 21.59 14.32
C CYS A 68 -0.79 20.51 15.19
N LYS A 69 -0.96 19.22 14.84
CA LYS A 69 -0.31 18.09 15.51
C LYS A 69 0.99 17.72 14.78
N GLY A 70 1.80 16.88 15.40
CA GLY A 70 3.00 16.32 14.78
C GLY A 70 2.70 15.44 13.57
N LEU A 71 3.66 15.36 12.65
CA LEU A 71 3.63 14.38 11.57
C LEU A 71 3.97 12.99 12.11
N ALA A 72 3.40 11.98 11.48
CA ALA A 72 3.77 10.58 11.77
C ALA A 72 5.26 10.34 11.49
N PRO A 73 5.97 9.51 12.31
CA PRO A 73 7.39 9.22 12.11
C PRO A 73 7.74 8.74 10.70
N SER A 74 6.86 7.95 10.09
CA SER A 74 7.04 7.49 8.69
C SER A 74 7.00 8.64 7.68
N THR A 75 6.18 9.67 7.91
CA THR A 75 6.12 10.86 7.06
C THR A 75 7.38 11.71 7.23
N VAL A 76 7.81 11.90 8.48
CA VAL A 76 9.07 12.62 8.79
C VAL A 76 10.26 11.91 8.14
N ASN A 77 10.33 10.58 8.24
CA ASN A 77 11.41 9.79 7.61
C ASN A 77 11.44 9.92 6.07
N LEU A 78 10.28 10.09 5.46
CA LEU A 78 10.22 10.34 4.02
C LEU A 78 10.70 11.77 3.68
N ILE A 79 10.36 12.76 4.49
CA ILE A 79 10.86 14.13 4.33
C ILE A 79 12.39 14.15 4.47
N VAL A 80 12.93 13.44 5.48
CA VAL A 80 14.38 13.29 5.65
C VAL A 80 15.02 12.64 4.43
N ALA A 81 14.40 11.62 3.84
CA ALA A 81 14.92 11.01 2.61
C ALA A 81 14.99 12.00 1.45
N VAL A 82 13.98 12.86 1.28
CA VAL A 82 13.98 13.91 0.22
C VAL A 82 15.07 14.95 0.50
N ILE A 83 15.25 15.37 1.75
CA ILE A 83 16.33 16.29 2.14
C ILE A 83 17.69 15.67 1.80
N GLN A 84 17.93 14.43 2.23
CA GLN A 84 19.20 13.73 2.02
C GLN A 84 19.50 13.58 0.53
N GLU A 85 18.53 13.11 -0.27
CA GLU A 85 18.73 12.88 -1.70
C GLU A 85 18.98 14.20 -2.46
N SER A 86 18.26 15.28 -2.12
CA SER A 86 18.45 16.57 -2.75
C SER A 86 19.81 17.21 -2.41
N LEU A 87 20.24 17.14 -1.15
CA LEU A 87 21.53 17.70 -0.72
C LEU A 87 22.72 16.84 -1.14
N GLU A 88 22.57 15.53 -1.21
CA GLU A 88 23.58 14.63 -1.78
C GLU A 88 23.82 14.93 -3.26
N THR A 89 22.75 15.17 -4.00
CA THR A 89 22.86 15.58 -5.40
C THR A 89 23.57 16.94 -5.52
N ALA A 90 23.19 17.95 -4.73
CA ALA A 90 23.82 19.27 -4.74
C ALA A 90 25.32 19.20 -4.42
N TYR A 91 25.67 18.36 -3.43
CA TYR A 91 27.08 18.13 -3.07
C TYR A 91 27.85 17.41 -4.19
N SER A 92 27.27 16.40 -4.82
CA SER A 92 27.90 15.63 -5.89
C SER A 92 28.21 16.44 -7.16
N ILE A 93 27.43 17.50 -7.38
CA ILE A 93 27.64 18.45 -8.52
C ILE A 93 28.34 19.75 -8.09
N GLU A 94 28.93 19.76 -6.90
CA GLU A 94 29.72 20.87 -6.35
C GLU A 94 28.98 22.21 -6.16
N LEU A 95 27.62 22.18 -6.07
CA LEU A 95 26.82 23.35 -5.73
C LEU A 95 26.93 23.77 -4.28
N THR A 96 27.33 22.87 -3.40
CA THR A 96 27.64 23.12 -1.99
C THR A 96 28.90 22.34 -1.60
N LYS A 97 29.68 22.91 -0.71
CA LYS A 97 30.87 22.26 -0.14
C LYS A 97 30.57 21.43 1.12
N VAL A 98 29.37 21.56 1.66
CA VAL A 98 28.95 20.95 2.91
C VAL A 98 27.86 19.94 2.66
N TYR A 99 28.15 18.65 2.91
CA TYR A 99 27.12 17.63 2.98
C TYR A 99 26.81 17.30 4.45
N SER A 100 25.70 17.84 4.92
CA SER A 100 25.32 17.80 6.32
C SER A 100 24.15 16.83 6.62
N ALA A 101 23.49 16.34 5.59
CA ALA A 101 22.26 15.57 5.73
C ALA A 101 22.46 14.11 6.18
N ASP A 102 23.66 13.57 6.09
CA ASP A 102 24.05 12.25 6.63
C ASP A 102 23.97 12.17 8.16
N LYS A 103 24.20 13.31 8.84
CA LYS A 103 24.22 13.42 10.30
C LYS A 103 22.84 13.53 10.94
N ILE A 104 21.77 13.59 10.13
CA ILE A 104 20.40 13.69 10.61
C ILE A 104 19.94 12.39 11.26
N LYS A 105 19.46 12.47 12.49
CA LYS A 105 18.84 11.35 13.19
C LYS A 105 17.35 11.23 12.83
N ARG A 106 17.00 10.10 12.25
CA ARG A 106 15.62 9.80 11.87
C ARG A 106 14.78 9.41 13.10
N PRO A 107 13.52 9.86 13.22
CA PRO A 107 12.63 9.38 14.26
C PRO A 107 12.41 7.86 14.13
N ARG A 108 12.38 7.19 15.27
CA ARG A 108 12.10 5.75 15.34
C ARG A 108 10.68 5.46 14.93
N ILE A 109 10.49 4.49 14.05
CA ILE A 109 9.17 3.99 13.69
C ILE A 109 8.88 2.80 14.59
N GLU A 110 7.83 2.89 15.38
CA GLU A 110 7.33 1.72 16.11
C GLU A 110 6.63 0.78 15.13
N GLU A 111 6.98 -0.50 15.19
CA GLU A 111 6.30 -1.51 14.39
C GLU A 111 4.87 -1.67 14.88
N LYS A 112 3.93 -1.24 14.05
CA LYS A 112 2.51 -1.47 14.31
C LYS A 112 2.18 -2.93 14.05
N LYS A 113 1.50 -3.56 15.00
CA LYS A 113 0.91 -4.89 14.77
C LYS A 113 0.05 -4.86 13.50
N VAL A 114 0.16 -5.91 12.73
CA VAL A 114 -0.65 -6.07 11.51
C VAL A 114 -2.12 -6.20 11.92
N GLU A 115 -2.94 -5.28 11.44
CA GLU A 115 -4.38 -5.33 11.68
C GLU A 115 -5.02 -6.37 10.76
N CYS A 116 -5.50 -7.45 11.32
CA CYS A 116 -6.33 -8.45 10.65
C CYS A 116 -7.66 -8.63 11.39
N PHE A 117 -8.67 -9.12 10.71
CA PHE A 117 -9.94 -9.49 11.34
C PHE A 117 -9.76 -10.77 12.18
N SER A 118 -10.34 -10.80 13.37
CA SER A 118 -10.50 -12.04 14.12
C SER A 118 -11.41 -13.03 13.37
N VAL A 119 -11.41 -14.29 13.74
CA VAL A 119 -12.29 -15.30 13.10
C VAL A 119 -13.77 -14.91 13.23
N ALA A 120 -14.18 -14.37 14.37
CA ALA A 120 -15.55 -13.92 14.59
C ALA A 120 -15.91 -12.72 13.71
N GLU A 121 -15.07 -11.69 13.68
CA GLU A 121 -15.25 -10.52 12.83
C GLU A 121 -15.26 -10.88 11.34
N GLN A 122 -14.40 -11.81 10.92
CA GLN A 122 -14.36 -12.32 9.55
C GLN A 122 -15.68 -12.99 9.16
N LYS A 123 -16.25 -13.85 10.04
CA LYS A 123 -17.54 -14.51 9.79
C LYS A 123 -18.67 -13.48 9.60
N VAL A 124 -18.74 -12.47 10.47
CA VAL A 124 -19.73 -11.39 10.34
C VAL A 124 -19.56 -10.65 9.02
N LEU A 125 -18.32 -10.33 8.63
CA LEU A 125 -18.04 -9.67 7.38
C LEU A 125 -18.44 -10.54 6.18
N GLU A 126 -18.08 -11.82 6.17
CA GLU A 126 -18.43 -12.76 5.10
C GLU A 126 -19.93 -12.91 4.92
N GLU A 127 -20.69 -13.03 6.00
CA GLU A 127 -22.14 -13.13 5.98
C GLU A 127 -22.76 -11.84 5.40
N ALA A 128 -22.32 -10.68 5.86
CA ALA A 128 -22.73 -9.40 5.34
C ALA A 128 -22.47 -9.26 3.82
N LEU A 129 -21.30 -9.73 3.36
CA LEU A 129 -20.90 -9.65 1.96
C LEU A 129 -21.65 -10.64 1.07
N LYS A 130 -21.98 -11.86 1.56
CA LYS A 130 -22.74 -12.87 0.83
C LYS A 130 -24.20 -12.47 0.65
N ASN A 131 -24.77 -11.75 1.61
CA ASN A 131 -26.16 -11.26 1.56
C ASN A 131 -26.32 -10.01 0.67
N ASP A 132 -25.24 -9.32 0.38
CA ASP A 132 -25.26 -8.13 -0.49
C ASP A 132 -24.81 -8.49 -1.92
N LYS A 133 -25.77 -8.54 -2.83
CA LYS A 133 -25.55 -9.03 -4.21
C LYS A 133 -24.94 -8.00 -5.17
N ARG A 134 -24.52 -6.83 -4.68
CA ARG A 134 -23.89 -5.82 -5.52
C ARG A 134 -22.47 -6.22 -5.94
N PRO A 135 -22.05 -6.01 -7.21
CA PRO A 135 -20.69 -6.36 -7.66
C PRO A 135 -19.56 -5.74 -6.79
N LYS A 136 -19.78 -4.51 -6.29
CA LYS A 136 -18.82 -3.84 -5.39
C LYS A 136 -18.58 -4.62 -4.10
N THR A 137 -19.63 -5.20 -3.56
CA THR A 137 -19.58 -5.98 -2.31
C THR A 137 -18.87 -7.32 -2.53
N PHE A 138 -19.17 -7.97 -3.66
CA PHE A 138 -18.47 -9.20 -4.06
C PHE A 138 -16.96 -9.01 -4.19
N GLY A 139 -16.50 -7.87 -4.73
CA GLY A 139 -15.06 -7.59 -4.83
C GLY A 139 -14.33 -7.54 -3.49
N ILE A 140 -15.00 -7.09 -2.41
CA ILE A 140 -14.45 -7.14 -1.05
C ILE A 140 -14.27 -8.59 -0.60
N LEU A 141 -15.28 -9.43 -0.86
CA LEU A 141 -15.21 -10.87 -0.57
C LEU A 141 -14.10 -11.54 -1.38
N LEU A 142 -13.96 -11.21 -2.66
CA LEU A 142 -12.89 -11.70 -3.52
C LEU A 142 -11.52 -11.37 -2.94
N CYS A 143 -11.30 -10.13 -2.46
CA CYS A 143 -10.04 -9.76 -1.79
C CYS A 143 -9.79 -10.54 -0.51
N LEU A 144 -10.83 -10.82 0.28
CA LEU A 144 -10.71 -11.60 1.51
C LEU A 144 -10.29 -13.06 1.23
N TYR A 145 -10.70 -13.63 0.09
CA TYR A 145 -10.40 -15.02 -0.30
C TYR A 145 -9.16 -15.20 -1.17
N THR A 146 -8.61 -14.13 -1.72
CA THR A 146 -7.49 -14.20 -2.67
C THR A 146 -6.29 -13.32 -2.30
N GLY A 147 -6.46 -12.44 -1.32
CA GLY A 147 -5.42 -11.49 -0.91
C GLY A 147 -5.08 -10.43 -1.95
N LEU A 148 -5.95 -10.15 -2.93
CA LEU A 148 -5.75 -9.10 -3.93
C LEU A 148 -5.54 -7.73 -3.30
N ARG A 149 -4.66 -6.92 -3.92
CA ARG A 149 -4.56 -5.50 -3.57
C ARG A 149 -5.74 -4.74 -4.18
N ILE A 150 -6.18 -3.66 -3.52
CA ILE A 150 -7.31 -2.84 -4.03
C ILE A 150 -7.12 -2.39 -5.47
N GLY A 151 -5.89 -1.99 -5.85
CA GLY A 151 -5.62 -1.56 -7.23
C GLY A 151 -5.66 -2.72 -8.24
N GLU A 152 -5.29 -3.93 -7.85
CA GLU A 152 -5.41 -5.15 -8.66
C GLU A 152 -6.89 -5.51 -8.85
N LEU A 153 -7.68 -5.50 -7.78
CA LEU A 153 -9.12 -5.74 -7.84
C LEU A 153 -9.85 -4.76 -8.77
N LEU A 154 -9.56 -3.46 -8.65
CA LEU A 154 -10.25 -2.44 -9.44
C LEU A 154 -9.88 -2.47 -10.93
N ALA A 155 -8.70 -3.00 -11.26
CA ALA A 155 -8.27 -3.19 -12.64
C ALA A 155 -8.64 -4.57 -13.21
N LEU A 156 -9.24 -5.46 -12.39
CA LEU A 156 -9.54 -6.83 -12.77
C LEU A 156 -10.72 -6.88 -13.74
N GLU A 157 -10.52 -7.48 -14.89
CA GLU A 157 -11.53 -7.71 -15.93
C GLU A 157 -12.02 -9.16 -15.89
N TRP A 158 -13.21 -9.40 -16.45
CA TRP A 158 -13.74 -10.75 -16.55
C TRP A 158 -12.90 -11.66 -17.46
N THR A 159 -12.18 -11.08 -18.41
CA THR A 159 -11.20 -11.78 -19.28
C THR A 159 -9.94 -12.24 -18.55
N ASP A 160 -9.66 -11.67 -17.37
CA ASP A 160 -8.52 -12.10 -16.55
C ASP A 160 -8.87 -13.35 -15.69
N ILE A 161 -10.11 -13.86 -15.78
CA ILE A 161 -10.60 -14.99 -14.97
C ILE A 161 -10.87 -16.20 -15.88
N ASP A 162 -10.09 -17.24 -15.69
CA ASP A 162 -10.32 -18.56 -16.28
C ASP A 162 -11.25 -19.37 -15.36
N PHE A 163 -12.50 -19.55 -15.80
CA PHE A 163 -13.53 -20.25 -15.03
C PHE A 163 -13.35 -21.78 -15.02
N ASP A 164 -12.67 -22.33 -16.01
CA ASP A 164 -12.46 -23.76 -16.15
C ASP A 164 -11.25 -24.19 -15.30
N LYS A 165 -10.14 -23.48 -15.42
CA LYS A 165 -8.96 -23.67 -14.58
C LYS A 165 -9.15 -23.13 -13.16
N ARG A 166 -10.13 -22.26 -12.93
CA ARG A 166 -10.37 -21.53 -11.67
C ARG A 166 -9.16 -20.71 -11.26
N GLU A 167 -8.73 -19.83 -12.15
CA GLU A 167 -7.55 -19.01 -11.99
C GLU A 167 -7.85 -17.54 -12.27
N ILE A 168 -7.16 -16.65 -11.56
CA ILE A 168 -7.16 -15.21 -11.80
C ILE A 168 -5.77 -14.81 -12.22
N SER A 169 -5.63 -14.20 -13.38
CA SER A 169 -4.39 -13.63 -13.89
C SER A 169 -4.25 -12.16 -13.46
N ILE A 170 -3.23 -11.86 -12.69
CA ILE A 170 -2.95 -10.49 -12.24
C ILE A 170 -1.84 -9.88 -13.08
N SER A 171 -2.21 -9.00 -13.99
CA SER A 171 -1.29 -8.31 -14.92
C SER A 171 -1.44 -6.79 -14.90
N LYS A 172 -2.41 -6.26 -14.13
CA LYS A 172 -2.78 -4.84 -14.13
C LYS A 172 -3.02 -4.34 -12.70
N THR A 173 -2.81 -3.05 -12.50
CA THR A 173 -3.17 -2.37 -11.24
C THR A 173 -3.68 -0.96 -11.53
N CYS A 174 -4.74 -0.56 -10.84
CA CYS A 174 -5.34 0.76 -10.93
C CYS A 174 -4.85 1.65 -9.78
N HIS A 175 -4.63 2.92 -10.07
CA HIS A 175 -4.39 3.94 -9.06
C HIS A 175 -4.94 5.29 -9.51
N ASP A 176 -5.34 6.10 -8.53
CA ASP A 176 -5.72 7.49 -8.78
C ASP A 176 -4.45 8.35 -8.77
N SER A 177 -4.29 9.24 -9.75
CA SER A 177 -3.25 10.26 -9.82
C SER A 177 -3.80 11.53 -10.45
N ARG A 178 -3.03 12.61 -10.42
CA ARG A 178 -3.37 13.81 -11.16
C ARG A 178 -2.74 13.74 -12.55
N ASP A 179 -3.49 14.20 -13.57
CA ASP A 179 -2.96 14.44 -14.91
C ASP A 179 -2.15 15.73 -14.95
N GLU A 180 -1.61 16.06 -16.12
CA GLU A 180 -0.83 17.29 -16.36
C GLU A 180 -1.65 18.56 -16.09
N LEU A 181 -2.98 18.49 -16.17
CA LEU A 181 -3.90 19.58 -15.87
C LEU A 181 -4.36 19.59 -14.40
N GLY A 182 -3.76 18.76 -13.53
CA GLY A 182 -4.09 18.68 -12.12
C GLY A 182 -5.40 17.95 -11.78
N ARG A 183 -6.11 17.36 -12.76
CA ARG A 183 -7.37 16.65 -12.58
C ARG A 183 -7.11 15.23 -12.09
N TYR A 184 -7.95 14.72 -11.21
CA TYR A 184 -7.88 13.32 -10.77
C TYR A 184 -8.29 12.36 -11.88
N VAL A 185 -7.34 11.58 -12.36
CA VAL A 185 -7.51 10.55 -13.39
C VAL A 185 -7.10 9.19 -12.86
N ARG A 186 -7.73 8.14 -13.37
CA ARG A 186 -7.40 6.75 -13.04
C ARG A 186 -6.47 6.19 -14.09
N PHE A 187 -5.34 5.72 -13.63
CA PHE A 187 -4.36 5.06 -14.48
C PHE A 187 -4.39 3.56 -14.22
N VAL A 188 -4.43 2.79 -15.30
CA VAL A 188 -4.22 1.35 -15.28
C VAL A 188 -2.85 1.09 -15.86
N ASN A 189 -1.98 0.53 -15.06
CA ASN A 189 -0.60 0.23 -15.47
C ASN A 189 -0.28 -1.24 -15.17
N PRO A 190 0.70 -1.81 -15.85
CA PRO A 190 1.28 -3.07 -15.43
C PRO A 190 1.83 -2.92 -14.00
N PRO A 191 1.91 -4.00 -13.22
CA PRO A 191 2.47 -3.98 -11.89
C PRO A 191 3.89 -3.43 -11.87
N LYS A 192 4.32 -2.88 -10.72
CA LYS A 192 5.65 -2.25 -10.59
C LYS A 192 6.82 -3.21 -10.78
N THR A 193 6.62 -4.51 -10.58
CA THR A 193 7.65 -5.57 -10.67
C THR A 193 7.09 -6.78 -11.42
N SER A 194 7.94 -7.52 -12.10
CA SER A 194 7.59 -8.78 -12.77
C SER A 194 6.99 -9.81 -11.80
N THR A 195 7.47 -9.86 -10.58
CA THR A 195 6.95 -10.74 -9.51
C THR A 195 5.52 -10.41 -9.06
N SER A 196 5.01 -9.23 -9.43
CA SER A 196 3.60 -8.88 -9.17
C SER A 196 2.65 -9.43 -10.22
N MET A 197 3.15 -9.82 -11.41
CA MET A 197 2.39 -10.59 -12.38
C MET A 197 2.35 -12.04 -11.90
N ARG A 198 1.15 -12.55 -11.68
CA ARG A 198 0.96 -13.87 -11.08
C ARG A 198 -0.42 -14.43 -11.39
N VAL A 199 -0.55 -15.72 -11.23
CA VAL A 199 -1.83 -16.42 -11.30
C VAL A 199 -2.23 -16.83 -9.88
N ILE A 200 -3.48 -16.59 -9.52
CA ILE A 200 -4.05 -16.93 -8.20
C ILE A 200 -5.13 -17.98 -8.41
N PRO A 201 -5.01 -19.19 -7.81
CA PRO A 201 -6.08 -20.18 -7.83
C PRO A 201 -7.32 -19.68 -7.06
N ILE A 202 -8.50 -19.94 -7.62
CA ILE A 202 -9.79 -19.56 -6.99
C ILE A 202 -10.30 -20.76 -6.18
N PRO A 203 -10.61 -20.57 -4.89
CA PRO A 203 -11.24 -21.60 -4.07
C PRO A 203 -12.57 -22.05 -4.68
N LYS A 204 -12.85 -23.38 -4.65
CA LYS A 204 -14.08 -23.95 -5.21
C LYS A 204 -15.34 -23.27 -4.66
N GLN A 205 -15.32 -22.92 -3.38
CA GLN A 205 -16.44 -22.30 -2.67
C GLN A 205 -16.81 -20.90 -3.20
N LEU A 206 -15.87 -20.21 -3.82
CA LEU A 206 -16.09 -18.88 -4.37
C LEU A 206 -16.68 -18.92 -5.79
N MET A 207 -16.54 -20.02 -6.52
CA MET A 207 -16.94 -20.13 -7.93
C MET A 207 -18.43 -19.90 -8.19
N PRO A 208 -19.38 -20.41 -7.36
CA PRO A 208 -20.81 -20.13 -7.57
C PRO A 208 -21.13 -18.63 -7.50
N LEU A 209 -20.58 -17.93 -6.47
CA LEU A 209 -20.76 -16.49 -6.29
C LEU A 209 -20.13 -15.68 -7.43
N LEU A 210 -18.97 -16.12 -7.91
CA LEU A 210 -18.28 -15.48 -9.03
C LEU A 210 -19.10 -15.59 -10.32
N ARG A 211 -19.66 -16.75 -10.62
CA ARG A 211 -20.53 -16.99 -11.78
C ARG A 211 -21.85 -16.19 -11.67
N GLU A 212 -22.46 -16.15 -10.49
CA GLU A 212 -23.67 -15.34 -10.24
C GLU A 212 -23.38 -13.85 -10.44
N THR A 213 -22.25 -13.36 -9.90
CA THR A 213 -21.86 -11.96 -10.06
C THR A 213 -21.62 -11.61 -11.53
N LYS A 214 -20.94 -12.48 -12.30
CA LYS A 214 -20.73 -12.27 -13.73
C LYS A 214 -22.03 -12.16 -14.51
N LYS A 215 -23.02 -13.01 -14.22
CA LYS A 215 -24.34 -12.96 -14.87
C LYS A 215 -25.12 -11.67 -14.62
N LYS A 216 -24.84 -11.00 -13.50
CA LYS A 216 -25.55 -9.78 -13.06
C LYS A 216 -24.75 -8.50 -13.33
N ASN A 217 -23.57 -8.62 -13.88
CA ASN A 217 -22.65 -7.50 -14.07
C ASN A 217 -22.27 -7.37 -15.54
N ASP A 218 -22.87 -6.42 -16.23
CA ASP A 218 -22.61 -6.10 -17.64
C ASP A 218 -21.32 -5.28 -17.82
N SER A 219 -20.63 -4.94 -16.73
CA SER A 219 -19.36 -4.23 -16.79
C SER A 219 -18.24 -5.12 -17.30
N ARG A 220 -17.32 -4.53 -18.06
CA ARG A 220 -16.01 -5.15 -18.39
C ARG A 220 -15.24 -5.56 -17.14
N TYR A 221 -15.34 -4.77 -16.08
CA TYR A 221 -14.61 -4.96 -14.81
C TYR A 221 -15.42 -5.78 -13.81
N VAL A 222 -14.76 -6.62 -13.02
CA VAL A 222 -15.39 -7.46 -12.00
C VAL A 222 -16.14 -6.63 -10.96
N VAL A 223 -15.62 -5.45 -10.61
CA VAL A 223 -16.24 -4.52 -9.66
C VAL A 223 -16.56 -3.16 -10.28
N GLY A 224 -16.74 -3.12 -11.59
CA GLY A 224 -17.05 -1.92 -12.33
C GLY A 224 -18.52 -1.54 -12.33
N ASN A 225 -18.81 -0.44 -13.01
CA ASN A 225 -20.13 -0.02 -13.42
C ASN A 225 -20.05 0.47 -14.87
N GLY A 226 -20.53 -0.33 -15.80
CA GLY A 226 -20.32 -0.13 -17.24
C GLY A 226 -18.81 -0.24 -17.58
N GLU A 227 -18.29 0.68 -18.38
CA GLU A 227 -16.91 0.71 -18.82
C GLU A 227 -15.96 1.50 -17.89
N ARG A 228 -16.48 2.06 -16.80
CA ARG A 228 -15.71 2.94 -15.92
C ARG A 228 -15.15 2.20 -14.71
N ILE A 229 -13.86 2.37 -14.49
CA ILE A 229 -13.19 1.92 -13.26
C ILE A 229 -13.63 2.78 -12.08
N ILE A 230 -13.93 2.15 -10.97
CA ILE A 230 -14.27 2.84 -9.71
C ILE A 230 -12.99 3.44 -9.12
N SER A 231 -13.06 4.68 -8.58
CA SER A 231 -11.91 5.27 -7.90
C SER A 231 -11.55 4.48 -6.62
N VAL A 232 -10.25 4.41 -6.33
CA VAL A 232 -9.75 3.73 -5.12
C VAL A 232 -10.40 4.29 -3.87
N ARG A 233 -10.50 5.63 -3.78
CA ARG A 233 -11.13 6.31 -2.62
C ARG A 233 -12.62 6.01 -2.48
N SER A 234 -13.38 6.00 -3.59
CA SER A 234 -14.81 5.65 -3.57
C SER A 234 -15.03 4.21 -3.11
N TYR A 235 -14.14 3.30 -3.55
CA TYR A 235 -14.24 1.89 -3.17
C TYR A 235 -13.88 1.66 -1.70
N GLN A 236 -12.83 2.34 -1.21
CA GLN A 236 -12.49 2.34 0.22
C GLN A 236 -13.64 2.85 1.08
N ARG A 237 -14.31 3.93 0.66
CA ARG A 237 -15.49 4.45 1.36
C ARG A 237 -16.64 3.44 1.39
N THR A 238 -16.88 2.72 0.29
CA THR A 238 -17.88 1.64 0.26
C THR A 238 -17.56 0.56 1.31
N TYR A 239 -16.32 0.16 1.39
CA TYR A 239 -15.85 -0.81 2.39
C TYR A 239 -16.02 -0.29 3.83
N GLU A 240 -15.63 0.94 4.12
CA GLU A 240 -15.78 1.58 5.43
C GLU A 240 -17.25 1.64 5.87
N LEU A 241 -18.16 1.97 4.94
CA LEU A 241 -19.61 2.00 5.21
C LEU A 241 -20.14 0.60 5.54
N ILE A 242 -19.64 -0.45 4.90
CA ILE A 242 -20.02 -1.84 5.20
C ILE A 242 -19.55 -2.21 6.60
N LEU A 243 -18.29 -1.92 6.96
CA LEU A 243 -17.79 -2.18 8.31
C LEU A 243 -18.64 -1.48 9.36
N LYS A 244 -18.93 -0.19 9.16
CA LYS A 244 -19.75 0.60 10.07
C LYS A 244 -21.17 0.05 10.22
N LYS A 245 -21.79 -0.35 9.11
CA LYS A 245 -23.17 -0.91 9.09
C LYS A 245 -23.27 -2.19 9.93
N HIS A 246 -22.23 -2.99 9.95
CA HIS A 246 -22.22 -4.30 10.63
C HIS A 246 -21.47 -4.27 11.97
N GLY A 247 -21.19 -3.09 12.54
CA GLY A 247 -20.55 -2.94 13.85
C GLY A 247 -19.11 -3.46 13.92
N LEU A 248 -18.45 -3.60 12.75
CA LEU A 248 -17.07 -4.07 12.69
C LEU A 248 -16.08 -2.93 12.95
N PRO A 249 -14.93 -3.20 13.58
CA PRO A 249 -13.93 -2.19 13.83
C PRO A 249 -13.39 -1.61 12.52
N HIS A 250 -13.12 -0.29 12.54
CA HIS A 250 -12.51 0.37 11.38
C HIS A 250 -11.11 -0.19 11.15
N ARG A 251 -10.92 -0.78 9.99
CA ARG A 251 -9.62 -1.23 9.47
C ARG A 251 -9.47 -0.82 8.02
N GLY A 252 -8.26 -0.39 7.64
CA GLY A 252 -7.97 -0.04 6.25
C GLY A 252 -8.20 -1.23 5.31
N PHE A 253 -8.50 -0.96 4.03
CA PHE A 253 -8.80 -2.02 3.05
C PHE A 253 -7.74 -3.12 2.97
N HIS A 254 -6.48 -2.77 3.24
CA HIS A 254 -5.37 -3.74 3.24
C HIS A 254 -5.48 -4.81 4.33
N ALA A 255 -6.32 -4.58 5.37
CA ALA A 255 -6.61 -5.57 6.40
C ALA A 255 -7.26 -6.85 5.84
N LEU A 256 -8.00 -6.77 4.74
CA LEU A 256 -8.53 -7.96 4.05
C LEU A 256 -7.42 -8.89 3.60
N ARG A 257 -6.39 -8.33 2.96
CA ARG A 257 -5.22 -9.09 2.52
C ARG A 257 -4.39 -9.62 3.70
N HIS A 258 -4.30 -8.86 4.78
CA HIS A 258 -3.65 -9.31 6.00
C HIS A 258 -4.42 -10.48 6.63
N THR A 259 -5.74 -10.39 6.67
CA THR A 259 -6.60 -11.49 7.15
C THR A 259 -6.43 -12.74 6.30
N PHE A 260 -6.47 -12.61 4.97
CA PHE A 260 -6.18 -13.72 4.06
C PHE A 260 -4.84 -14.38 4.38
N ALA A 261 -3.77 -13.58 4.48
CA ALA A 261 -2.43 -14.10 4.72
C ALA A 261 -2.31 -14.81 6.08
N THR A 262 -2.91 -14.24 7.12
CA THR A 262 -2.95 -14.84 8.46
C THR A 262 -3.69 -16.19 8.43
N ARG A 263 -4.90 -16.24 7.82
CA ARG A 263 -5.67 -17.49 7.70
C ARG A 263 -4.96 -18.54 6.85
N ALA A 264 -4.30 -18.13 5.76
CA ALA A 264 -3.52 -19.06 4.94
C ALA A 264 -2.41 -19.74 5.72
N LEU A 265 -1.66 -18.98 6.53
CA LEU A 265 -0.62 -19.55 7.40
C LEU A 265 -1.21 -20.43 8.52
N GLU A 266 -2.31 -20.02 9.14
CA GLU A 266 -3.02 -20.83 10.14
C GLU A 266 -3.54 -22.16 9.57
N CYS A 267 -3.93 -22.18 8.28
CA CYS A 267 -4.29 -23.39 7.55
C CYS A 267 -3.09 -24.24 7.10
N GLY A 268 -1.86 -23.83 7.40
CA GLY A 268 -0.65 -24.58 7.07
C GLY A 268 -0.06 -24.27 5.70
N MET A 269 -0.49 -23.21 5.02
CA MET A 269 0.14 -22.78 3.77
C MET A 269 1.58 -22.34 4.06
N ASP A 270 2.54 -22.82 3.30
CA ASP A 270 3.94 -22.42 3.46
C ASP A 270 4.17 -20.96 3.02
N VAL A 271 5.21 -20.35 3.60
CA VAL A 271 5.51 -18.93 3.39
C VAL A 271 5.85 -18.60 1.93
N LYS A 272 6.48 -19.53 1.21
CA LYS A 272 6.86 -19.34 -0.20
C LYS A 272 5.61 -19.29 -1.07
N THR A 273 4.74 -20.29 -0.98
CA THR A 273 3.45 -20.34 -1.69
C THR A 273 2.60 -19.10 -1.39
N LEU A 274 2.49 -18.72 -0.10
CA LEU A 274 1.77 -17.51 0.27
C LEU A 274 2.40 -16.24 -0.34
N SER A 275 3.72 -16.14 -0.34
CA SER A 275 4.45 -15.00 -0.94
C SER A 275 4.19 -14.89 -2.45
N GLU A 276 4.15 -16.02 -3.16
CA GLU A 276 3.85 -16.08 -4.58
C GLU A 276 2.40 -15.65 -4.87
N ILE A 277 1.41 -16.17 -4.14
CA ILE A 277 0.00 -15.77 -4.24
C ILE A 277 -0.16 -14.27 -3.96
N LEU A 278 0.53 -13.75 -2.95
CA LEU A 278 0.49 -12.33 -2.62
C LEU A 278 1.29 -11.47 -3.61
N GLY A 279 2.21 -12.01 -4.38
CA GLY A 279 3.12 -11.26 -5.26
C GLY A 279 4.05 -10.34 -4.45
N HIS A 280 4.71 -10.90 -3.44
CA HIS A 280 5.80 -10.23 -2.73
C HIS A 280 7.13 -10.55 -3.43
N LYS A 281 7.97 -9.52 -3.62
CA LYS A 281 9.29 -9.68 -4.25
C LYS A 281 10.22 -10.60 -3.43
N ASN A 282 10.04 -10.62 -2.10
CA ASN A 282 10.85 -11.40 -1.18
C ASN A 282 9.93 -12.07 -0.13
N PRO A 283 10.02 -13.41 0.07
CA PRO A 283 9.30 -14.13 1.12
C PRO A 283 9.54 -13.59 2.54
N THR A 284 10.71 -12.97 2.78
CA THR A 284 11.04 -12.31 4.05
C THR A 284 10.00 -11.23 4.42
N VAL A 285 9.41 -10.54 3.43
CA VAL A 285 8.34 -9.57 3.69
C VAL A 285 7.11 -10.25 4.30
N THR A 286 6.76 -11.43 3.81
CA THR A 286 5.67 -12.24 4.35
C THR A 286 6.02 -12.76 5.74
N LEU A 287 7.22 -13.31 5.90
CA LEU A 287 7.69 -13.85 7.17
C LEU A 287 7.70 -12.78 8.27
N ASN A 288 8.39 -11.67 8.06
CA ASN A 288 8.51 -10.60 9.07
C ASN A 288 7.14 -10.03 9.45
N ARG A 289 6.21 -9.94 8.50
CA ARG A 289 4.90 -9.33 8.74
C ARG A 289 3.95 -10.24 9.49
N TYR A 290 4.02 -11.55 9.32
CA TYR A 290 3.06 -12.52 9.86
C TYR A 290 3.66 -13.51 10.87
N ALA A 291 4.96 -13.46 11.14
CA ALA A 291 5.64 -14.38 12.07
C ALA A 291 5.06 -14.41 13.50
N HIS A 292 4.46 -13.29 13.93
CA HIS A 292 3.89 -13.17 15.28
C HIS A 292 2.55 -13.89 15.48
N SER A 293 1.82 -14.20 14.40
CA SER A 293 0.50 -14.87 14.47
C SER A 293 0.57 -16.40 14.50
N LEU A 294 1.79 -16.96 14.62
CA LEU A 294 2.04 -18.40 14.40
C LEU A 294 2.23 -19.23 15.67
N MET A 295 1.94 -18.72 16.87
CA MET A 295 2.22 -19.53 18.11
C MET A 295 1.35 -20.79 18.20
N ASP A 296 0.07 -20.70 17.84
CA ASP A 296 -0.81 -21.87 17.84
C ASP A 296 -0.42 -22.86 16.73
N HIS A 297 -0.08 -22.34 15.55
CA HIS A 297 0.48 -23.17 14.48
C HIS A 297 1.81 -23.84 14.87
N LYS A 298 2.70 -23.14 15.59
CA LYS A 298 3.93 -23.75 16.12
C LYS A 298 3.63 -24.90 17.08
N ARG A 299 2.64 -24.73 17.98
CA ARG A 299 2.20 -25.81 18.87
C ARG A 299 1.68 -27.00 18.09
N ASP A 300 0.83 -26.78 17.09
CA ASP A 300 0.28 -27.85 16.26
C ASP A 300 1.38 -28.59 15.48
N MET A 301 2.35 -27.86 14.92
CA MET A 301 3.48 -28.47 14.23
C MET A 301 4.37 -29.27 15.20
N MET A 302 4.65 -28.75 16.39
CA MET A 302 5.40 -29.48 17.41
C MET A 302 4.64 -30.72 17.88
N ASN A 303 3.31 -30.67 18.02
CA ASN A 303 2.49 -31.81 18.35
C ASN A 303 2.51 -32.89 17.24
N ARG A 304 2.49 -32.47 15.96
CA ARG A 304 2.62 -33.41 14.82
C ARG A 304 4.01 -34.03 14.77
N LEU A 305 5.06 -33.22 14.98
CA LEU A 305 6.44 -33.71 15.04
C LEU A 305 6.62 -34.72 16.20
N GLY A 306 6.07 -34.40 17.38
CA GLY A 306 6.15 -35.30 18.54
C GLY A 306 5.55 -36.68 18.28
N LYS A 307 4.50 -36.80 17.45
CA LYS A 307 3.92 -38.08 17.06
C LYS A 307 4.84 -38.94 16.19
N LEU A 308 5.89 -38.40 15.62
CA LEU A 308 6.88 -39.14 14.83
C LEU A 308 7.97 -39.76 15.71
N PHE A 309 8.10 -39.33 16.96
CA PHE A 309 9.15 -39.76 17.89
C PHE A 309 8.66 -40.74 18.97
N ILE A 310 7.38 -41.07 19.01
CA ILE A 310 6.74 -42.02 19.88
C ILE A 310 6.21 -43.18 19.03
#